data_39b2be859171b742520da3a9c280705a
#
_entry.id   39b2be859171b742520da3a9c280705a
#
_cell.length_a   1.000
_cell.length_b   1.000
_cell.length_c   1.000
_cell.angle_alpha   90.00
_cell.angle_beta   90.00
_cell.angle_gamma   90.00
#
_symmetry.space_group_name_H-M   'P 1'
#
loop_
_entity.id
_entity.type
_entity.pdbx_description
1 polymer ?
#
loop_
_entity_poly.entity_id
_entity_poly.type
_entity_poly.pdbx_seq_one_letter_code
_entity_poly.pdbx_strand_id
1 'polypeptide(L)'
;MARQKNIRYLMKIQLNKMESYGRSKKADQQRTKEERSNAKTKGIAFEEYRTIDYTKDHIYSINTMKLYQHQVDLFADYLNENGLNKITMEEAKEHIQDYLNFLHTEKKLSPTSIHTACASLSKVFHTTMWEYDKPQRSIAEITRGNQTFKGKNVDMIEELEKSRVWCINRDFLGMRRNELINLRAEMIAEKNGRVIIKYIGKGGKYNQQIFTDEKEKAFVLSLKNGKQPNERIFTKQEIKNAHNLHKARELRSKAVYERVVNDIANRGETAKMEYENEIRRIFKDNHKTIRENLDNPYFVRGANRQRLLQENRPVEYSRIALLYVSVTVTQHFRSNTTANHYIAK
;
A
#
# COMPACT_ATOMS: atom_id res chain seq x y z
N MET A 1 -34.22 -36.15 -0.52
CA MET A 1 -33.96 -34.80 0.02
C MET A 1 -32.60 -34.35 -0.48
N ALA A 2 -32.49 -33.20 -1.14
CA ALA A 2 -31.22 -32.66 -1.57
C ALA A 2 -30.36 -32.30 -0.32
N ARG A 3 -29.11 -32.78 -0.27
CA ARG A 3 -28.19 -32.52 0.84
C ARG A 3 -27.98 -31.03 0.96
N GLN A 4 -28.35 -30.44 2.09
CA GLN A 4 -28.14 -29.01 2.35
C GLN A 4 -26.63 -28.68 2.18
N LYS A 5 -26.31 -27.76 1.27
CA LYS A 5 -24.91 -27.37 1.00
C LYS A 5 -24.35 -26.63 2.20
N ASN A 6 -23.11 -26.93 2.55
CA ASN A 6 -22.38 -26.25 3.64
C ASN A 6 -22.32 -24.74 3.38
N ILE A 7 -22.63 -23.93 4.39
CA ILE A 7 -22.64 -22.46 4.32
C ILE A 7 -21.31 -21.90 3.80
N ARG A 8 -20.16 -22.47 4.21
CA ARG A 8 -18.82 -22.10 3.70
C ARG A 8 -18.74 -22.22 2.18
N TYR A 9 -19.26 -23.33 1.65
CA TYR A 9 -19.27 -23.57 0.20
C TYR A 9 -20.16 -22.58 -0.55
N LEU A 10 -21.33 -22.25 -0.01
CA LEU A 10 -22.25 -21.27 -0.59
C LEU A 10 -21.63 -19.88 -0.65
N MET A 11 -20.99 -19.43 0.44
CA MET A 11 -20.30 -18.15 0.50
C MET A 11 -19.13 -18.08 -0.50
N LYS A 12 -18.36 -19.16 -0.65
CA LYS A 12 -17.25 -19.22 -1.65
C LYS A 12 -17.77 -19.17 -3.09
N ILE A 13 -18.87 -19.85 -3.39
CA ILE A 13 -19.54 -19.74 -4.71
C ILE A 13 -19.90 -18.28 -4.99
N GLN A 14 -20.44 -17.59 -4.02
CA GLN A 14 -20.85 -16.20 -4.17
C GLN A 14 -19.65 -15.28 -4.48
N LEU A 15 -18.54 -15.47 -3.79
CA LEU A 15 -17.29 -14.74 -4.11
C LEU A 15 -16.77 -15.06 -5.51
N ASN A 16 -16.78 -16.33 -5.91
CA ASN A 16 -16.27 -16.74 -7.21
C ASN A 16 -17.07 -16.13 -8.38
N LYS A 17 -18.38 -15.91 -8.21
CA LYS A 17 -19.20 -15.19 -9.20
C LYS A 17 -18.75 -13.75 -9.44
N MET A 18 -18.05 -13.14 -8.48
CA MET A 18 -17.57 -11.76 -8.56
C MET A 18 -16.16 -11.66 -9.17
N GLU A 19 -15.56 -12.76 -9.63
CA GLU A 19 -14.26 -12.76 -10.25
C GLU A 19 -14.24 -11.87 -11.49
N SER A 20 -13.31 -10.92 -11.50
CA SER A 20 -13.19 -9.91 -12.56
C SER A 20 -11.72 -9.55 -12.82
N TYR A 21 -10.87 -10.58 -12.86
CA TYR A 21 -9.45 -10.40 -13.13
C TYR A 21 -9.23 -9.85 -14.53
N GLY A 22 -8.30 -8.89 -14.64
CA GLY A 22 -8.04 -8.19 -15.90
C GLY A 22 -8.97 -7.00 -16.20
N ARG A 23 -10.14 -6.91 -15.54
CA ARG A 23 -11.01 -5.73 -15.62
C ARG A 23 -10.40 -4.53 -14.89
N SER A 24 -10.58 -3.33 -15.42
CA SER A 24 -10.04 -2.11 -14.82
C SER A 24 -10.91 -1.59 -13.68
N LYS A 25 -10.49 -1.83 -12.44
CA LYS A 25 -11.13 -1.23 -11.26
C LYS A 25 -11.25 0.30 -11.36
N LYS A 26 -10.24 0.95 -11.96
CA LYS A 26 -10.24 2.41 -12.10
C LYS A 26 -11.34 2.89 -13.06
N ALA A 27 -11.60 2.15 -14.14
CA ALA A 27 -12.66 2.48 -15.06
C ALA A 27 -14.04 2.36 -14.37
N ASP A 28 -14.28 1.30 -13.62
CA ASP A 28 -15.54 1.12 -12.89
C ASP A 28 -15.72 2.18 -11.77
N GLN A 29 -14.65 2.56 -11.08
CA GLN A 29 -14.69 3.67 -10.13
C GLN A 29 -14.98 5.01 -10.79
N GLN A 30 -14.40 5.27 -11.95
CA GLN A 30 -14.65 6.49 -12.71
C GLN A 30 -16.11 6.53 -13.18
N ARG A 31 -16.62 5.44 -13.75
CA ARG A 31 -18.03 5.30 -14.14
C ARG A 31 -18.96 5.54 -12.96
N THR A 32 -18.68 4.92 -11.80
CA THR A 32 -19.45 5.16 -10.55
C THR A 32 -19.51 6.64 -10.19
N LYS A 33 -18.36 7.33 -10.27
CA LYS A 33 -18.27 8.76 -9.96
C LYS A 33 -19.07 9.63 -10.92
N GLU A 34 -19.00 9.34 -12.22
CA GLU A 34 -19.71 10.05 -13.28
C GLU A 34 -21.22 9.87 -13.14
N GLU A 35 -21.69 8.65 -12.96
CA GLU A 35 -23.11 8.36 -12.77
C GLU A 35 -23.68 8.98 -11.50
N ARG A 36 -22.96 8.95 -10.38
CA ARG A 36 -23.35 9.66 -9.16
C ARG A 36 -23.42 11.17 -9.35
N SER A 37 -22.48 11.75 -10.11
CA SER A 37 -22.49 13.17 -10.42
C SER A 37 -23.71 13.54 -11.28
N ASN A 38 -23.98 12.74 -12.31
CA ASN A 38 -25.13 12.92 -13.19
C ASN A 38 -26.46 12.81 -12.42
N ALA A 39 -26.59 11.80 -11.54
CA ALA A 39 -27.75 11.59 -10.70
C ALA A 39 -27.98 12.78 -9.76
N LYS A 40 -26.90 13.29 -9.13
CA LYS A 40 -26.97 14.50 -8.30
C LYS A 40 -27.44 15.72 -9.07
N THR A 41 -26.92 15.91 -10.30
CA THR A 41 -27.33 17.05 -11.18
C THR A 41 -28.81 16.94 -11.58
N LYS A 42 -29.35 15.72 -11.70
CA LYS A 42 -30.77 15.46 -11.97
C LYS A 42 -31.67 15.57 -10.74
N GLY A 43 -31.14 15.97 -9.57
CA GLY A 43 -31.90 16.14 -8.35
C GLY A 43 -32.29 14.82 -7.66
N ILE A 44 -31.69 13.68 -8.02
CA ILE A 44 -31.91 12.40 -7.36
C ILE A 44 -31.43 12.49 -5.91
N ALA A 45 -32.19 11.90 -4.97
CA ALA A 45 -31.85 11.92 -3.53
C ALA A 45 -30.51 11.21 -3.25
N PHE A 46 -29.79 11.69 -2.24
CA PHE A 46 -28.50 11.13 -1.82
C PHE A 46 -28.58 9.62 -1.53
N GLU A 47 -29.64 9.19 -0.83
CA GLU A 47 -29.85 7.80 -0.45
C GLU A 47 -29.99 6.87 -1.67
N GLU A 48 -30.51 7.37 -2.77
CA GLU A 48 -30.69 6.63 -4.01
C GLU A 48 -29.38 6.60 -4.82
N TYR A 49 -28.74 7.74 -5.11
CA TYR A 49 -27.56 7.74 -5.94
C TYR A 49 -26.30 7.18 -5.25
N ARG A 50 -26.25 7.15 -3.90
CA ARG A 50 -25.14 6.48 -3.18
C ARG A 50 -25.07 4.98 -3.44
N THR A 51 -26.18 4.35 -3.83
CA THR A 51 -26.22 2.91 -4.14
C THR A 51 -25.54 2.58 -5.47
N ILE A 52 -25.36 3.55 -6.36
CA ILE A 52 -24.69 3.37 -7.66
C ILE A 52 -23.22 3.04 -7.37
N ASP A 53 -22.82 1.78 -7.57
CA ASP A 53 -21.43 1.33 -7.40
C ASP A 53 -21.09 0.18 -8.36
N TYR A 54 -20.46 0.52 -9.47
CA TYR A 54 -20.00 -0.44 -10.48
C TYR A 54 -18.87 -1.34 -10.00
N THR A 55 -18.33 -1.11 -8.81
CA THR A 55 -17.32 -1.99 -8.20
C THR A 55 -17.92 -3.01 -7.25
N LYS A 56 -19.21 -2.90 -6.92
CA LYS A 56 -19.87 -3.67 -5.86
C LYS A 56 -19.77 -5.18 -6.09
N ASP A 57 -20.00 -5.64 -7.30
CA ASP A 57 -20.06 -7.07 -7.64
C ASP A 57 -18.80 -7.58 -8.34
N HIS A 58 -17.65 -6.91 -8.14
CA HIS A 58 -16.40 -7.26 -8.78
C HIS A 58 -15.23 -7.42 -7.79
N ILE A 59 -14.42 -8.46 -7.99
CA ILE A 59 -13.14 -8.71 -7.31
C ILE A 59 -12.04 -8.72 -8.37
N TYR A 60 -11.23 -7.67 -8.39
CA TYR A 60 -10.28 -7.37 -9.47
C TYR A 60 -8.90 -8.02 -9.30
N SER A 61 -8.59 -8.63 -8.18
CA SER A 61 -7.28 -9.23 -7.96
C SER A 61 -7.34 -10.58 -7.27
N ILE A 62 -6.47 -11.49 -7.68
CA ILE A 62 -6.30 -12.82 -7.09
C ILE A 62 -6.02 -12.72 -5.58
N ASN A 63 -5.19 -11.76 -5.16
CA ASN A 63 -4.86 -11.61 -3.74
C ASN A 63 -6.05 -11.12 -2.91
N THR A 64 -6.91 -10.26 -3.46
CA THR A 64 -8.15 -9.85 -2.80
C THR A 64 -9.12 -11.03 -2.69
N MET A 65 -9.25 -11.84 -3.74
CA MET A 65 -10.06 -13.04 -3.72
C MET A 65 -9.61 -14.01 -2.62
N LYS A 66 -8.30 -14.34 -2.58
CA LYS A 66 -7.73 -15.21 -1.55
C LYS A 66 -7.96 -14.68 -0.14
N LEU A 67 -7.81 -13.36 0.05
CA LEU A 67 -8.05 -12.71 1.33
C LEU A 67 -9.53 -12.84 1.74
N TYR A 68 -10.45 -12.60 0.83
CA TYR A 68 -11.89 -12.70 1.10
C TYR A 68 -12.33 -14.14 1.35
N GLN A 69 -11.81 -15.10 0.58
CA GLN A 69 -12.04 -16.53 0.84
C GLN A 69 -11.56 -16.95 2.24
N HIS A 70 -10.39 -16.46 2.67
CA HIS A 70 -9.89 -16.71 4.02
C HIS A 70 -10.79 -16.10 5.10
N GLN A 71 -11.30 -14.86 4.91
CA GLN A 71 -12.25 -14.27 5.87
C GLN A 71 -13.58 -15.04 5.92
N VAL A 72 -14.03 -15.56 4.78
CA VAL A 72 -15.21 -16.45 4.71
C VAL A 72 -14.97 -17.75 5.47
N ASP A 73 -13.78 -18.34 5.36
CA ASP A 73 -13.42 -19.54 6.12
C ASP A 73 -13.48 -19.27 7.63
N LEU A 74 -12.90 -18.17 8.09
CA LEU A 74 -12.94 -17.79 9.51
C LEU A 74 -14.37 -17.52 10.02
N PHE A 75 -15.22 -16.90 9.22
CA PHE A 75 -16.63 -16.71 9.58
C PHE A 75 -17.40 -18.01 9.63
N ALA A 76 -17.17 -18.92 8.68
CA ALA A 76 -17.78 -20.25 8.70
C ALA A 76 -17.33 -21.09 9.90
N ASP A 77 -16.06 -20.96 10.32
CA ASP A 77 -15.56 -21.60 11.53
C ASP A 77 -16.28 -21.06 12.78
N TYR A 78 -16.43 -19.73 12.88
CA TYR A 78 -17.20 -19.09 13.95
C TYR A 78 -18.65 -19.58 14.02
N LEU A 79 -19.33 -19.67 12.87
CA LEU A 79 -20.69 -20.20 12.82
C LEU A 79 -20.75 -21.66 13.28
N ASN A 80 -19.80 -22.49 12.85
CA ASN A 80 -19.71 -23.90 13.26
C ASN A 80 -19.48 -24.06 14.76
N GLU A 81 -18.55 -23.26 15.34
CA GLU A 81 -18.25 -23.26 16.78
C GLU A 81 -19.49 -22.86 17.63
N ASN A 82 -20.40 -22.07 17.05
CA ASN A 82 -21.66 -21.68 17.70
C ASN A 82 -22.85 -22.61 17.34
N GLY A 83 -22.62 -23.78 16.75
CA GLY A 83 -23.67 -24.73 16.39
C GLY A 83 -24.51 -24.37 15.16
N LEU A 84 -24.09 -23.34 14.41
CA LEU A 84 -24.82 -22.76 13.27
C LEU A 84 -24.32 -23.30 11.91
N ASN A 85 -23.99 -24.59 11.83
CA ASN A 85 -23.38 -25.20 10.64
C ASN A 85 -24.41 -25.59 9.54
N LYS A 86 -25.69 -25.58 9.85
CA LYS A 86 -26.80 -25.97 8.94
C LYS A 86 -27.80 -24.84 8.72
N ILE A 87 -27.29 -23.61 8.60
CA ILE A 87 -28.11 -22.42 8.36
C ILE A 87 -28.06 -21.98 6.90
N THR A 88 -29.04 -21.20 6.50
CA THR A 88 -29.15 -20.59 5.18
C THR A 88 -28.18 -19.38 5.05
N MET A 89 -28.06 -18.84 3.84
CA MET A 89 -27.30 -17.60 3.62
C MET A 89 -27.95 -16.40 4.33
N GLU A 90 -29.27 -16.34 4.36
CA GLU A 90 -30.04 -15.29 5.02
C GLU A 90 -29.83 -15.33 6.53
N GLU A 91 -29.94 -16.50 7.16
CA GLU A 91 -29.66 -16.68 8.59
C GLU A 91 -28.18 -16.35 8.91
N ALA A 92 -27.24 -16.79 8.10
CA ALA A 92 -25.82 -16.49 8.30
C ALA A 92 -25.54 -14.98 8.24
N LYS A 93 -26.25 -14.22 7.41
CA LYS A 93 -26.15 -12.76 7.33
C LYS A 93 -26.47 -12.08 8.66
N GLU A 94 -27.45 -12.59 9.40
CA GLU A 94 -27.87 -12.02 10.70
C GLU A 94 -26.75 -12.10 11.76
N HIS A 95 -25.85 -13.08 11.66
CA HIS A 95 -24.71 -13.27 12.57
C HIS A 95 -23.45 -12.46 12.22
N ILE A 96 -23.47 -11.62 11.17
CA ILE A 96 -22.29 -10.85 10.79
C ILE A 96 -21.90 -9.85 11.89
N GLN A 97 -22.86 -9.14 12.48
CA GLN A 97 -22.59 -8.17 13.54
C GLN A 97 -22.00 -8.85 14.77
N ASP A 98 -22.54 -9.99 15.19
CA ASP A 98 -22.03 -10.75 16.33
C ASP A 98 -20.59 -11.22 16.08
N TYR A 99 -20.31 -11.69 14.86
CA TYR A 99 -18.94 -12.05 14.48
C TYR A 99 -17.98 -10.87 14.52
N LEU A 100 -18.37 -9.70 14.02
CA LEU A 100 -17.51 -8.50 14.10
C LEU A 100 -17.24 -8.08 15.53
N ASN A 101 -18.24 -8.17 16.41
CA ASN A 101 -18.11 -7.94 17.84
C ASN A 101 -17.16 -8.97 18.47
N PHE A 102 -17.32 -10.24 18.19
CA PHE A 102 -16.42 -11.33 18.63
C PHE A 102 -14.97 -11.07 18.20
N LEU A 103 -14.72 -10.63 16.96
CA LEU A 103 -13.38 -10.29 16.50
C LEU A 103 -12.77 -9.12 17.30
N HIS A 104 -13.61 -8.18 17.74
CA HIS A 104 -13.18 -7.02 18.51
C HIS A 104 -12.94 -7.35 19.99
N THR A 105 -13.91 -7.99 20.64
CA THR A 105 -13.91 -8.18 22.10
C THR A 105 -13.11 -9.40 22.52
N GLU A 106 -13.30 -10.54 21.84
CA GLU A 106 -12.67 -11.82 22.22
C GLU A 106 -11.31 -12.02 21.53
N LYS A 107 -11.25 -11.84 20.21
CA LYS A 107 -10.00 -11.99 19.43
C LYS A 107 -9.10 -10.76 19.51
N LYS A 108 -9.60 -9.62 20.02
CA LYS A 108 -8.86 -8.35 20.16
C LYS A 108 -8.13 -7.93 18.88
N LEU A 109 -8.78 -8.13 17.73
CA LEU A 109 -8.20 -7.78 16.45
C LEU A 109 -8.19 -6.26 16.24
N SER A 110 -7.20 -5.80 15.48
CA SER A 110 -7.11 -4.39 15.12
C SER A 110 -8.33 -3.92 14.31
N PRO A 111 -8.74 -2.65 14.43
CA PRO A 111 -9.82 -2.08 13.61
C PRO A 111 -9.64 -2.33 12.12
N THR A 112 -8.40 -2.31 11.61
CA THR A 112 -8.11 -2.60 10.19
C THR A 112 -8.46 -4.04 9.81
N SER A 113 -8.20 -5.02 10.67
CA SER A 113 -8.53 -6.42 10.43
C SER A 113 -10.04 -6.64 10.42
N ILE A 114 -10.76 -6.01 11.38
CA ILE A 114 -12.22 -6.08 11.47
C ILE A 114 -12.87 -5.43 10.23
N HIS A 115 -12.37 -4.27 9.78
CA HIS A 115 -12.84 -3.66 8.53
C HIS A 115 -12.59 -4.56 7.31
N THR A 116 -11.53 -5.36 7.30
CA THR A 116 -11.27 -6.32 6.22
C THR A 116 -12.28 -7.47 6.24
N ALA A 117 -12.58 -8.01 7.42
CA ALA A 117 -13.62 -9.02 7.59
C ALA A 117 -15.00 -8.48 7.16
N CYS A 118 -15.37 -7.30 7.65
CA CYS A 118 -16.62 -6.63 7.26
C CYS A 118 -16.70 -6.43 5.74
N ALA A 119 -15.64 -5.95 5.09
CA ALA A 119 -15.61 -5.74 3.64
C ALA A 119 -15.78 -7.04 2.85
N SER A 120 -15.23 -8.16 3.31
CA SER A 120 -15.38 -9.45 2.65
C SER A 120 -16.78 -10.01 2.80
N LEU A 121 -17.34 -9.95 4.01
CA LEU A 121 -18.71 -10.42 4.28
C LEU A 121 -19.75 -9.53 3.59
N SER A 122 -19.58 -8.21 3.59
CA SER A 122 -20.46 -7.31 2.81
C SER A 122 -20.49 -7.66 1.32
N LYS A 123 -19.38 -8.12 0.74
CA LYS A 123 -19.35 -8.62 -0.64
C LYS A 123 -20.20 -9.89 -0.79
N VAL A 124 -19.99 -10.87 0.09
CA VAL A 124 -20.69 -12.18 0.04
C VAL A 124 -22.18 -12.03 0.15
N PHE A 125 -22.64 -11.16 1.05
CA PHE A 125 -24.05 -10.99 1.39
C PHE A 125 -24.72 -9.80 0.67
N HIS A 126 -24.04 -9.18 -0.30
CA HIS A 126 -24.52 -8.02 -1.07
C HIS A 126 -25.01 -6.85 -0.20
N THR A 127 -24.39 -6.70 0.98
CA THR A 127 -24.63 -5.59 1.89
C THR A 127 -23.60 -4.49 1.73
N THR A 128 -23.73 -3.41 2.48
CA THR A 128 -22.72 -2.37 2.57
C THR A 128 -22.04 -2.40 3.92
N MET A 129 -20.77 -1.98 3.97
CA MET A 129 -20.04 -1.89 5.24
C MET A 129 -20.67 -0.90 6.24
N TRP A 130 -21.58 -0.03 5.80
CA TRP A 130 -22.29 0.95 6.64
C TRP A 130 -23.41 0.35 7.45
N GLU A 131 -23.88 -0.85 7.07
CA GLU A 131 -24.92 -1.59 7.78
C GLU A 131 -24.40 -2.21 9.08
N TYR A 132 -23.10 -2.23 9.31
CA TYR A 132 -22.47 -2.87 10.46
C TYR A 132 -21.70 -1.90 11.31
N ASP A 133 -21.83 -2.04 12.62
CA ASP A 133 -21.00 -1.35 13.60
C ASP A 133 -19.59 -1.96 13.63
N LYS A 134 -18.60 -1.10 13.69
CA LYS A 134 -17.20 -1.49 13.73
C LYS A 134 -16.34 -0.42 14.37
N PRO A 135 -15.24 -0.81 15.06
CA PRO A 135 -14.37 0.16 15.70
C PRO A 135 -13.78 1.13 14.67
N GLN A 136 -13.70 2.40 15.07
CA GLN A 136 -13.10 3.42 14.21
C GLN A 136 -11.61 3.13 13.97
N ARG A 137 -11.15 3.35 12.74
CA ARG A 137 -9.74 3.26 12.39
C ARG A 137 -9.01 4.51 12.87
N SER A 138 -8.29 4.39 13.97
CA SER A 138 -7.34 5.41 14.39
C SER A 138 -5.95 5.12 13.84
N ILE A 139 -5.34 6.11 13.16
CA ILE A 139 -3.96 5.97 12.66
C ILE A 139 -2.98 5.85 13.84
N ALA A 140 -3.28 6.48 14.97
CA ALA A 140 -2.47 6.42 16.19
C ALA A 140 -2.45 5.01 16.82
N GLU A 141 -3.53 4.24 16.68
CA GLU A 141 -3.66 2.87 17.19
C GLU A 141 -3.15 1.81 16.21
N ILE A 142 -2.84 2.19 14.98
CA ILE A 142 -2.19 1.27 14.02
C ILE A 142 -0.74 1.09 14.46
N THR A 143 -0.54 0.34 15.52
CA THR A 143 0.74 -0.29 15.78
C THR A 143 0.98 -1.29 14.65
N ARG A 144 1.81 -0.91 13.70
CA ARG A 144 2.43 -1.89 12.81
C ARG A 144 3.39 -2.66 13.69
N GLY A 145 2.86 -3.66 14.38
CA GLY A 145 3.62 -4.51 15.26
C GLY A 145 4.81 -5.11 14.52
N ASN A 146 5.81 -5.42 15.25
CA ASN A 146 6.98 -6.12 14.77
C ASN A 146 6.52 -7.32 13.94
N GLN A 147 6.97 -7.41 12.69
CA GLN A 147 6.62 -8.54 11.86
C GLN A 147 7.28 -9.78 12.46
N THR A 148 6.48 -10.65 13.05
CA THR A 148 6.97 -11.94 13.50
C THR A 148 7.19 -12.85 12.29
N PHE A 149 8.40 -13.34 12.13
CA PHE A 149 8.72 -14.40 11.17
C PHE A 149 8.89 -15.72 11.91
N LYS A 150 8.02 -16.70 11.62
CA LYS A 150 8.01 -18.00 12.31
C LYS A 150 8.01 -17.87 13.85
N GLY A 151 7.25 -16.90 14.39
CA GLY A 151 7.18 -16.68 15.83
C GLY A 151 8.39 -15.97 16.45
N LYS A 152 9.37 -15.52 15.67
CA LYS A 152 10.52 -14.74 16.13
C LYS A 152 10.35 -13.28 15.75
N ASN A 153 10.64 -12.36 16.66
CA ASN A 153 10.79 -10.94 16.37
C ASN A 153 12.00 -10.74 15.46
N VAL A 154 11.78 -10.41 14.19
CA VAL A 154 12.85 -10.18 13.19
C VAL A 154 13.12 -8.68 13.05
N ASP A 155 13.09 -7.95 14.14
CA ASP A 155 13.41 -6.52 14.15
C ASP A 155 14.88 -6.22 14.46
N MET A 156 15.67 -7.24 14.67
CA MET A 156 17.11 -7.05 14.82
C MET A 156 17.68 -6.72 13.44
N ILE A 157 18.10 -5.48 13.26
CA ILE A 157 18.74 -4.97 12.03
C ILE A 157 19.85 -5.92 11.59
N GLU A 158 20.65 -6.44 12.52
CA GLU A 158 21.72 -7.42 12.27
C GLU A 158 21.24 -8.68 11.51
N GLU A 159 20.07 -9.22 11.85
CA GLU A 159 19.50 -10.37 11.11
C GLU A 159 19.04 -9.99 9.70
N LEU A 160 18.53 -8.78 9.55
CA LEU A 160 18.10 -8.28 8.24
C LEU A 160 19.30 -7.99 7.32
N GLU A 161 20.40 -7.53 7.88
CA GLU A 161 21.66 -7.21 7.17
C GLU A 161 22.36 -8.45 6.61
N LYS A 162 22.05 -9.64 7.08
CA LYS A 162 22.51 -10.90 6.47
C LYS A 162 21.95 -11.10 5.05
N SER A 163 20.89 -10.39 4.69
CA SER A 163 20.29 -10.46 3.35
C SER A 163 20.88 -9.40 2.42
N ARG A 164 21.63 -9.83 1.40
CA ARG A 164 22.12 -8.98 0.31
C ARG A 164 21.01 -8.12 -0.29
N VAL A 165 19.83 -8.70 -0.56
CA VAL A 165 18.69 -7.97 -1.14
C VAL A 165 18.20 -6.88 -0.19
N TRP A 166 18.16 -7.16 1.11
CA TRP A 166 17.73 -6.19 2.09
C TRP A 166 18.70 -5.00 2.18
N CYS A 167 20.00 -5.26 2.23
CA CYS A 167 21.04 -4.22 2.24
C CYS A 167 20.97 -3.35 0.97
N ILE A 168 20.96 -3.95 -0.21
CA ILE A 168 20.84 -3.21 -1.47
C ILE A 168 19.54 -2.38 -1.50
N ASN A 169 18.44 -2.91 -1.00
CA ASN A 169 17.18 -2.19 -0.98
C ASN A 169 17.19 -1.03 0.02
N ARG A 170 17.86 -1.20 1.18
CA ARG A 170 18.02 -0.16 2.19
C ARG A 170 18.94 0.97 1.69
N ASP A 171 20.04 0.62 1.07
CA ASP A 171 21.09 1.60 0.76
C ASP A 171 20.88 2.31 -0.58
N PHE A 172 20.21 1.65 -1.54
CA PHE A 172 20.11 2.16 -2.90
C PHE A 172 18.68 2.19 -3.46
N LEU A 173 17.92 1.07 -3.44
CA LEU A 173 16.73 0.96 -4.27
C LEU A 173 15.46 1.44 -3.59
N GLY A 174 15.20 1.07 -2.35
CA GLY A 174 13.96 1.41 -1.65
C GLY A 174 12.69 0.88 -2.33
N MET A 175 12.78 -0.22 -3.08
CA MET A 175 11.68 -0.80 -3.86
C MET A 175 10.78 -1.71 -3.02
N ARG A 176 9.54 -1.94 -3.48
CA ARG A 176 8.65 -2.94 -2.89
C ARG A 176 9.05 -4.36 -3.31
N ARG A 177 8.69 -5.37 -2.50
CA ARG A 177 8.98 -6.79 -2.79
C ARG A 177 8.64 -7.20 -4.21
N ASN A 178 7.44 -6.88 -4.70
CA ASN A 178 7.02 -7.24 -6.06
C ASN A 178 7.80 -6.50 -7.16
N GLU A 179 8.27 -5.31 -6.87
CA GLU A 179 9.12 -4.53 -7.79
C GLU A 179 10.51 -5.18 -7.89
N LEU A 180 11.10 -5.58 -6.75
CA LEU A 180 12.37 -6.32 -6.70
C LEU A 180 12.31 -7.69 -7.38
N ILE A 181 11.23 -8.46 -7.17
CA ILE A 181 11.03 -9.78 -7.82
C ILE A 181 11.07 -9.67 -9.35
N ASN A 182 10.53 -8.57 -9.88
CA ASN A 182 10.39 -8.37 -11.32
C ASN A 182 11.51 -7.51 -11.94
N LEU A 183 12.45 -7.02 -11.13
CA LEU A 183 13.55 -6.19 -11.61
C LEU A 183 14.51 -7.02 -12.50
N ARG A 184 14.68 -6.58 -13.75
CA ARG A 184 15.54 -7.20 -14.77
C ARG A 184 16.66 -6.26 -15.19
N ALA A 185 17.73 -6.81 -15.77
CA ALA A 185 18.88 -6.04 -16.23
C ALA A 185 18.50 -4.97 -17.28
N GLU A 186 17.64 -5.30 -18.22
CA GLU A 186 17.11 -4.38 -19.25
C GLU A 186 16.35 -3.17 -18.71
N MET A 187 15.82 -3.26 -17.48
CA MET A 187 15.10 -2.17 -16.83
C MET A 187 16.03 -1.07 -16.31
N ILE A 188 17.33 -1.36 -16.21
CA ILE A 188 18.37 -0.44 -15.73
C ILE A 188 19.09 0.14 -16.94
N ALA A 189 18.91 1.44 -17.18
CA ALA A 189 19.52 2.13 -18.31
C ALA A 189 20.18 3.43 -17.86
N GLU A 190 21.27 3.78 -18.55
CA GLU A 190 21.85 5.12 -18.46
C GLU A 190 21.29 6.00 -19.58
N LYS A 191 20.86 7.21 -19.23
CA LYS A 191 20.36 8.20 -20.19
C LYS A 191 20.62 9.61 -19.68
N ASN A 192 21.30 10.43 -20.51
CA ASN A 192 21.60 11.85 -20.21
C ASN A 192 22.31 12.02 -18.84
N GLY A 193 23.36 11.22 -18.58
CA GLY A 193 24.13 11.27 -17.35
C GLY A 193 23.43 10.76 -16.10
N ARG A 194 22.30 10.06 -16.24
CA ARG A 194 21.50 9.52 -15.14
C ARG A 194 21.29 8.02 -15.32
N VAL A 195 21.17 7.32 -14.21
CA VAL A 195 20.72 5.94 -14.22
C VAL A 195 19.24 5.89 -13.88
N ILE A 196 18.49 5.20 -14.70
CA ILE A 196 17.03 5.11 -14.61
C ILE A 196 16.64 3.64 -14.52
N ILE A 197 15.83 3.30 -13.53
CA ILE A 197 15.15 2.00 -13.45
C ILE A 197 13.68 2.20 -13.82
N LYS A 198 13.23 1.53 -14.89
CA LYS A 198 11.85 1.57 -15.37
C LYS A 198 11.12 0.29 -14.99
N TYR A 199 9.98 0.39 -14.31
CA TYR A 199 9.25 -0.79 -13.85
C TYR A 199 7.75 -0.53 -13.70
N ILE A 200 6.98 -1.63 -13.66
CA ILE A 200 5.55 -1.58 -13.34
C ILE A 200 5.37 -1.74 -11.84
N GLY A 201 4.85 -0.72 -11.19
CA GLY A 201 4.58 -0.69 -9.76
C GLY A 201 3.18 -1.19 -9.38
N LYS A 202 2.82 -0.99 -8.12
CA LYS A 202 1.52 -1.40 -7.58
C LYS A 202 0.36 -0.81 -8.39
N GLY A 203 -0.57 -1.67 -8.78
CA GLY A 203 -1.76 -1.27 -9.56
C GLY A 203 -1.48 -1.03 -11.04
N GLY A 204 -0.45 -1.66 -11.60
CA GLY A 204 -0.11 -1.57 -13.02
C GLY A 204 0.46 -0.21 -13.45
N LYS A 205 0.89 0.63 -12.49
CA LYS A 205 1.41 1.95 -12.79
C LYS A 205 2.85 1.86 -13.28
N TYR A 206 3.15 2.54 -14.38
CA TYR A 206 4.50 2.77 -14.83
C TYR A 206 5.22 3.71 -13.87
N ASN A 207 6.38 3.30 -13.41
CA ASN A 207 7.25 4.06 -12.51
C ASN A 207 8.65 4.17 -13.10
N GLN A 208 9.31 5.28 -12.79
CA GLN A 208 10.73 5.49 -13.06
C GLN A 208 11.42 5.88 -11.76
N GLN A 209 12.48 5.16 -11.41
CA GLN A 209 13.38 5.58 -10.34
C GLN A 209 14.66 6.13 -10.97
N ILE A 210 15.09 7.29 -10.50
CA ILE A 210 16.18 8.04 -11.12
C ILE A 210 17.29 8.23 -10.08
N PHE A 211 18.51 7.96 -10.48
CA PHE A 211 19.73 8.11 -9.69
C PHE A 211 20.63 9.16 -10.35
N THR A 212 21.03 10.15 -9.56
CA THR A 212 21.89 11.28 -9.99
C THR A 212 23.22 11.31 -9.26
N ASP A 213 23.28 10.74 -8.04
CA ASP A 213 24.51 10.60 -7.29
C ASP A 213 25.45 9.59 -7.96
N GLU A 214 26.73 9.94 -8.14
CA GLU A 214 27.70 9.15 -8.89
C GLU A 214 27.95 7.76 -8.29
N LYS A 215 28.00 7.66 -6.95
CA LYS A 215 28.19 6.38 -6.25
C LYS A 215 26.95 5.48 -6.43
N GLU A 216 25.77 6.08 -6.28
CA GLU A 216 24.51 5.35 -6.49
C GLU A 216 24.37 4.89 -7.95
N LYS A 217 24.71 5.74 -8.93
CA LYS A 217 24.69 5.40 -10.36
C LYS A 217 25.61 4.22 -10.66
N ALA A 218 26.88 4.32 -10.24
CA ALA A 218 27.87 3.28 -10.47
C ALA A 218 27.42 1.94 -9.85
N PHE A 219 26.91 1.97 -8.62
CA PHE A 219 26.39 0.76 -7.96
C PHE A 219 25.19 0.17 -8.69
N VAL A 220 24.18 0.98 -9.03
CA VAL A 220 22.98 0.48 -9.70
C VAL A 220 23.30 -0.09 -11.09
N LEU A 221 24.22 0.54 -11.83
CA LEU A 221 24.72 -0.01 -13.11
C LEU A 221 25.41 -1.36 -12.90
N SER A 222 26.21 -1.50 -11.85
CA SER A 222 26.94 -2.76 -11.56
C SER A 222 25.99 -3.93 -11.29
N LEU A 223 24.77 -3.70 -10.86
CA LEU A 223 23.79 -4.77 -10.61
C LEU A 223 23.46 -5.59 -11.86
N LYS A 224 23.63 -5.05 -13.05
CA LYS A 224 23.39 -5.75 -14.32
C LYS A 224 24.62 -6.39 -14.93
N ASN A 225 25.81 -6.20 -14.34
CA ASN A 225 27.06 -6.75 -14.89
C ASN A 225 27.00 -8.28 -14.96
N GLY A 226 27.38 -8.83 -16.11
CA GLY A 226 27.35 -10.26 -16.37
C GLY A 226 25.94 -10.88 -16.55
N LYS A 227 24.90 -10.04 -16.63
CA LYS A 227 23.51 -10.51 -16.79
C LYS A 227 22.99 -10.29 -18.20
N GLN A 228 22.20 -11.25 -18.68
CA GLN A 228 21.43 -11.07 -19.92
C GLN A 228 20.30 -10.03 -19.72
N PRO A 229 19.87 -9.31 -20.77
CA PRO A 229 18.85 -8.25 -20.65
C PRO A 229 17.57 -8.67 -19.90
N ASN A 230 17.05 -9.86 -20.20
CA ASN A 230 15.83 -10.41 -19.57
C ASN A 230 16.08 -11.09 -18.23
N GLU A 231 17.32 -11.20 -17.77
CA GLU A 231 17.68 -11.85 -16.52
C GLU A 231 17.28 -10.98 -15.31
N ARG A 232 16.82 -11.63 -14.26
CA ARG A 232 16.47 -10.93 -13.01
C ARG A 232 17.72 -10.51 -12.26
N ILE A 233 17.66 -9.32 -11.65
CA ILE A 233 18.73 -8.80 -10.77
C ILE A 233 18.85 -9.66 -9.51
N PHE A 234 17.71 -10.10 -8.97
CA PHE A 234 17.65 -10.95 -7.79
C PHE A 234 16.88 -12.24 -8.11
N THR A 235 17.34 -13.34 -7.56
CA THR A 235 16.63 -14.61 -7.66
C THR A 235 15.38 -14.61 -6.80
N LYS A 236 14.42 -15.48 -7.13
CA LYS A 236 13.21 -15.66 -6.30
C LYS A 236 13.56 -16.09 -4.87
N GLN A 237 14.61 -16.90 -4.71
CA GLN A 237 15.03 -17.39 -3.40
C GLN A 237 15.66 -16.29 -2.55
N GLU A 238 16.52 -15.44 -3.12
CA GLU A 238 17.07 -14.27 -2.42
C GLU A 238 15.94 -13.36 -1.92
N ILE A 239 14.93 -13.08 -2.77
CA ILE A 239 13.78 -12.25 -2.37
C ILE A 239 12.92 -12.94 -1.30
N LYS A 240 12.74 -14.27 -1.37
CA LYS A 240 11.99 -15.03 -0.36
C LYS A 240 12.67 -14.95 1.00
N ASN A 241 14.00 -15.01 1.03
CA ASN A 241 14.80 -14.94 2.25
C ASN A 241 14.97 -13.51 2.78
N ALA A 242 14.71 -12.49 1.97
CA ALA A 242 14.77 -11.09 2.39
C ALA A 242 13.50 -10.71 3.16
N HIS A 243 13.61 -10.59 4.47
CA HIS A 243 12.51 -10.19 5.35
C HIS A 243 12.39 -8.68 5.42
N ASN A 244 11.27 -8.19 5.91
CA ASN A 244 10.98 -6.78 6.21
C ASN A 244 11.51 -5.75 5.19
N LEU A 245 11.35 -6.02 3.89
CA LEU A 245 11.75 -5.10 2.80
C LEU A 245 11.05 -3.73 2.88
N HIS A 246 9.93 -3.66 3.62
CA HIS A 246 9.27 -2.39 3.87
C HIS A 246 10.09 -1.52 4.84
N LYS A 247 10.74 -2.12 5.83
CA LYS A 247 11.67 -1.43 6.73
C LYS A 247 12.90 -0.92 5.99
N ALA A 248 13.48 -1.73 5.09
CA ALA A 248 14.57 -1.30 4.22
C ALA A 248 14.18 -0.03 3.42
N ARG A 249 12.98 -0.04 2.82
CA ARG A 249 12.44 1.12 2.10
C ARG A 249 12.22 2.34 3.00
N GLU A 250 11.75 2.14 4.24
CA GLU A 250 11.62 3.21 5.23
C GLU A 250 12.99 3.84 5.55
N LEU A 251 14.01 3.02 5.83
CA LEU A 251 15.36 3.48 6.12
C LEU A 251 15.97 4.22 4.94
N ARG A 252 15.82 3.71 3.71
CA ARG A 252 16.22 4.41 2.50
C ARG A 252 15.55 5.78 2.38
N SER A 253 14.27 5.85 2.65
CA SER A 253 13.52 7.11 2.57
C SER A 253 14.03 8.12 3.59
N LYS A 254 14.34 7.69 4.82
CA LYS A 254 14.91 8.53 5.86
C LYS A 254 16.31 9.04 5.47
N ALA A 255 17.19 8.15 5.02
CA ALA A 255 18.55 8.51 4.61
C ALA A 255 18.56 9.53 3.46
N VAL A 256 17.70 9.35 2.45
CA VAL A 256 17.56 10.32 1.36
C VAL A 256 16.97 11.65 1.84
N TYR A 257 15.98 11.61 2.73
CA TYR A 257 15.40 12.82 3.32
C TYR A 257 16.46 13.63 4.08
N GLU A 258 17.19 12.99 4.98
CA GLU A 258 18.26 13.61 5.78
C GLU A 258 19.39 14.18 4.90
N ARG A 259 19.78 13.43 3.87
CA ARG A 259 20.77 13.92 2.88
C ARG A 259 20.32 15.21 2.23
N VAL A 260 19.08 15.29 1.75
CA VAL A 260 18.55 16.51 1.09
C VAL A 260 18.46 17.68 2.07
N VAL A 261 17.98 17.43 3.30
CA VAL A 261 17.91 18.49 4.34
C VAL A 261 19.29 19.03 4.67
N ASN A 262 20.26 18.14 4.89
CA ASN A 262 21.65 18.54 5.20
C ASN A 262 22.32 19.26 4.04
N ASP A 263 22.09 18.81 2.80
CA ASP A 263 22.68 19.48 1.62
C ASP A 263 22.10 20.88 1.43
N ILE A 264 20.80 21.07 1.63
CA ILE A 264 20.16 22.40 1.62
C ILE A 264 20.69 23.27 2.77
N ALA A 265 20.90 22.71 3.96
CA ALA A 265 21.45 23.46 5.08
C ALA A 265 22.89 23.92 4.82
N ASN A 266 23.70 23.10 4.13
CA ASN A 266 25.09 23.38 3.86
C ASN A 266 25.31 24.30 2.64
N ARG A 267 24.53 24.15 1.56
CA ARG A 267 24.72 24.88 0.28
C ARG A 267 23.66 25.94 0.02
N GLY A 268 22.66 26.06 0.92
CA GLY A 268 21.62 27.08 0.86
C GLY A 268 20.74 27.03 -0.37
N GLU A 269 20.41 28.19 -0.94
CA GLU A 269 19.45 28.34 -2.04
C GLU A 269 19.89 27.59 -3.31
N THR A 270 21.19 27.44 -3.54
CA THR A 270 21.71 26.69 -4.70
C THR A 270 21.24 25.23 -4.68
N ALA A 271 21.45 24.53 -3.56
CA ALA A 271 20.98 23.15 -3.40
C ALA A 271 19.45 23.05 -3.49
N LYS A 272 18.74 23.98 -2.86
CA LYS A 272 17.29 24.05 -2.89
C LYS A 272 16.78 24.12 -4.33
N MET A 273 17.30 25.02 -5.14
CA MET A 273 16.94 25.16 -6.57
C MET A 273 17.24 23.89 -7.38
N GLU A 274 18.38 23.24 -7.13
CA GLU A 274 18.75 21.99 -7.81
C GLU A 274 17.71 20.89 -7.52
N TYR A 275 17.32 20.69 -6.26
CA TYR A 275 16.31 19.71 -5.87
C TYR A 275 14.92 20.04 -6.43
N GLU A 276 14.54 21.33 -6.43
CA GLU A 276 13.28 21.76 -7.04
C GLU A 276 13.22 21.48 -8.54
N ASN A 277 14.27 21.82 -9.26
CA ASN A 277 14.37 21.60 -10.69
C ASN A 277 14.29 20.10 -11.01
N GLU A 278 14.96 19.27 -10.19
CA GLU A 278 14.88 17.81 -10.34
C GLU A 278 13.48 17.27 -10.06
N ILE A 279 12.82 17.73 -9.01
CA ILE A 279 11.43 17.37 -8.69
C ILE A 279 10.52 17.74 -9.88
N ARG A 280 10.60 19.00 -10.37
CA ARG A 280 9.79 19.49 -11.49
C ARG A 280 10.00 18.65 -12.74
N ARG A 281 11.26 18.29 -13.04
CA ARG A 281 11.59 17.44 -14.17
C ARG A 281 10.99 16.04 -14.04
N ILE A 282 11.15 15.38 -12.86
CA ILE A 282 10.59 14.04 -12.65
C ILE A 282 9.07 14.07 -12.72
N PHE A 283 8.39 15.10 -12.23
CA PHE A 283 6.96 15.27 -12.39
C PHE A 283 6.57 15.37 -13.86
N LYS A 284 7.28 16.19 -14.66
CA LYS A 284 7.06 16.34 -16.08
C LYS A 284 7.26 15.02 -16.83
N ASP A 285 8.34 14.30 -16.57
CA ASP A 285 8.65 13.00 -17.19
C ASP A 285 7.59 11.92 -16.88
N ASN A 286 6.86 12.08 -15.78
CA ASN A 286 5.77 11.20 -15.38
C ASN A 286 4.38 11.75 -15.73
N HIS A 287 4.26 12.80 -16.54
CA HIS A 287 3.00 13.47 -16.91
C HIS A 287 2.15 13.83 -15.67
N LYS A 288 2.78 14.38 -14.65
CA LYS A 288 2.14 14.79 -13.39
C LYS A 288 2.37 16.28 -13.13
N THR A 289 1.44 16.86 -12.36
CA THR A 289 1.52 18.27 -11.94
C THR A 289 1.81 18.36 -10.46
N ILE A 290 2.72 19.24 -10.09
CA ILE A 290 2.98 19.62 -8.70
C ILE A 290 1.83 20.51 -8.24
N ARG A 291 1.12 20.08 -7.18
CA ARG A 291 -0.01 20.83 -6.59
C ARG A 291 0.35 21.44 -5.25
N GLU A 292 1.58 21.24 -4.81
CA GLU A 292 2.08 21.68 -3.50
C GLU A 292 3.01 22.88 -3.69
N ASN A 293 2.91 23.88 -2.80
CA ASN A 293 3.88 24.96 -2.78
C ASN A 293 5.19 24.46 -2.14
N LEU A 294 6.29 24.47 -2.88
CA LEU A 294 7.59 23.92 -2.46
C LEU A 294 8.25 24.77 -1.40
N ASP A 295 8.00 26.07 -1.36
CA ASP A 295 8.61 27.02 -0.41
C ASP A 295 8.08 26.84 1.02
N ASN A 296 6.88 26.31 1.18
CA ASN A 296 6.26 26.12 2.48
C ASN A 296 6.61 24.75 3.07
N PRO A 297 6.97 24.69 4.36
CA PRO A 297 7.18 23.43 5.04
C PRO A 297 5.89 22.58 5.07
N TYR A 298 6.05 21.29 5.30
CA TYR A 298 4.96 20.37 5.49
C TYR A 298 4.68 20.15 6.99
N PHE A 299 3.48 20.41 7.42
CA PHE A 299 3.04 20.13 8.80
C PHE A 299 2.25 18.83 8.87
N VAL A 300 2.67 17.91 9.73
CA VAL A 300 1.91 16.70 10.05
C VAL A 300 0.61 17.09 10.75
N ARG A 301 -0.49 16.39 10.42
CA ARG A 301 -1.84 16.73 10.91
C ARG A 301 -2.49 15.56 11.66
N GLY A 302 -3.58 15.88 12.37
CA GLY A 302 -4.43 14.90 13.04
C GLY A 302 -3.70 14.08 14.11
N ALA A 303 -4.09 12.83 14.29
CA ALA A 303 -3.55 11.93 15.31
C ALA A 303 -2.03 11.73 15.23
N ASN A 304 -1.47 11.72 14.00
CA ASN A 304 -0.01 11.63 13.83
C ASN A 304 0.72 12.84 14.43
N ARG A 305 0.14 14.05 14.30
CA ARG A 305 0.73 15.24 14.93
C ARG A 305 0.70 15.13 16.44
N GLN A 306 -0.42 14.71 17.02
CA GLN A 306 -0.54 14.53 18.47
C GLN A 306 0.48 13.52 19.00
N ARG A 307 0.62 12.38 18.33
CA ARG A 307 1.62 11.36 18.68
C ARG A 307 3.04 11.91 18.65
N LEU A 308 3.43 12.63 17.58
CA LEU A 308 4.77 13.20 17.44
C LEU A 308 5.05 14.22 18.54
N LEU A 309 4.08 15.03 18.92
CA LEU A 309 4.21 15.98 20.03
C LEU A 309 4.40 15.26 21.38
N GLN A 310 3.65 14.17 21.60
CA GLN A 310 3.83 13.33 22.81
C GLN A 310 5.20 12.64 22.85
N GLU A 311 5.76 12.28 21.68
CA GLU A 311 7.08 11.67 21.54
C GLU A 311 8.23 12.72 21.49
N ASN A 312 7.97 14.01 21.70
CA ASN A 312 8.92 15.11 21.54
C ASN A 312 9.64 15.10 20.17
N ARG A 313 8.91 14.77 19.12
CA ARG A 313 9.42 14.68 17.74
C ARG A 313 8.93 15.85 16.88
N PRO A 314 9.69 16.23 15.84
CA PRO A 314 9.29 17.29 14.93
C PRO A 314 7.93 17.02 14.28
N VAL A 315 7.14 18.08 14.13
CA VAL A 315 5.87 18.06 13.39
C VAL A 315 5.94 18.82 12.08
N GLU A 316 7.06 19.50 11.85
CA GLU A 316 7.38 20.25 10.66
C GLU A 316 8.51 19.57 9.89
N TYR A 317 8.39 19.49 8.57
CA TYR A 317 9.30 18.79 7.69
C TYR A 317 9.55 19.59 6.40
N SER A 318 10.76 19.51 5.85
CA SER A 318 11.08 20.09 4.53
C SER A 318 10.22 19.46 3.43
N ARG A 319 9.38 20.26 2.78
CA ARG A 319 8.52 19.79 1.70
C ARG A 319 9.32 19.36 0.47
N ILE A 320 10.39 20.07 0.16
CA ILE A 320 11.29 19.72 -0.94
C ILE A 320 11.88 18.33 -0.68
N ALA A 321 12.45 18.10 0.51
CA ALA A 321 13.02 16.80 0.85
C ALA A 321 11.98 15.68 0.81
N LEU A 322 10.76 15.92 1.33
CA LEU A 322 9.66 14.96 1.26
C LEU A 322 9.25 14.64 -0.18
N LEU A 323 9.13 15.64 -1.05
CA LEU A 323 8.78 15.43 -2.44
C LEU A 323 9.92 14.77 -3.21
N TYR A 324 11.17 15.14 -2.94
CA TYR A 324 12.31 14.46 -3.55
C TYR A 324 12.31 12.97 -3.24
N VAL A 325 12.16 12.59 -1.97
CA VAL A 325 11.98 11.17 -1.57
C VAL A 325 10.74 10.56 -2.24
N SER A 326 9.67 11.33 -2.35
CA SER A 326 8.42 10.87 -2.96
C SER A 326 8.59 10.49 -4.43
N VAL A 327 9.43 11.19 -5.17
CA VAL A 327 9.62 10.96 -6.61
C VAL A 327 10.80 10.04 -6.92
N THR A 328 11.83 10.01 -6.08
CA THR A 328 13.04 9.20 -6.32
C THR A 328 13.00 7.82 -5.66
N VAL A 329 12.37 7.70 -4.48
CA VAL A 329 12.35 6.45 -3.72
C VAL A 329 10.95 5.82 -3.69
N THR A 330 9.93 6.58 -3.23
CA THR A 330 8.64 5.96 -2.89
C THR A 330 7.63 5.96 -4.04
N GLN A 331 7.82 6.76 -5.08
CA GLN A 331 6.96 6.88 -6.27
C GLN A 331 5.49 7.23 -5.93
N HIS A 332 5.28 7.97 -4.83
CA HIS A 332 3.95 8.42 -4.41
C HIS A 332 3.55 9.76 -5.03
N PHE A 333 4.51 10.60 -5.36
CA PHE A 333 4.31 11.96 -5.88
C PHE A 333 3.49 12.86 -4.94
N ARG A 334 3.67 12.67 -3.62
CA ARG A 334 2.95 13.40 -2.56
C ARG A 334 3.79 13.49 -1.30
N SER A 335 3.95 14.69 -0.74
CA SER A 335 4.68 14.90 0.50
C SER A 335 3.99 14.25 1.70
N ASN A 336 2.65 14.37 1.80
CA ASN A 336 1.88 13.82 2.92
C ASN A 336 2.03 12.30 3.07
N THR A 337 2.04 11.56 1.96
CA THR A 337 2.21 10.10 2.01
C THR A 337 3.62 9.74 2.46
N THR A 338 4.63 10.46 1.97
CA THR A 338 6.02 10.24 2.36
C THR A 338 6.25 10.58 3.83
N ALA A 339 5.76 11.74 4.30
CA ALA A 339 5.86 12.13 5.68
C ALA A 339 5.23 11.08 6.62
N ASN A 340 3.94 10.78 6.43
CA ASN A 340 3.18 9.95 7.37
C ASN A 340 3.56 8.46 7.39
N HIS A 341 4.12 7.93 6.30
CA HIS A 341 4.41 6.50 6.19
C HIS A 341 5.89 6.14 6.26
N TYR A 342 6.79 7.10 6.10
CA TYR A 342 8.23 6.83 6.03
C TYR A 342 9.07 7.72 6.95
N ILE A 343 8.79 9.01 7.06
CA ILE A 343 9.67 9.96 7.77
C ILE A 343 9.17 10.21 9.20
N ALA A 344 7.92 10.58 9.38
CA ALA A 344 7.31 10.91 10.67
C ALA A 344 6.74 9.68 11.43
N LYS A 345 7.10 8.49 10.97
CA LYS A 345 6.66 7.22 11.56
C LYS A 345 7.45 6.86 12.81
#